data_b335fa76a6bed68a5a4a01324ca3ef22
#
_entry.id   b335fa76a6bed68a5a4a01324ca3ef22
#
_cell.length_a   1.000
_cell.length_b   1.000
_cell.length_c   1.000
_cell.angle_alpha   90.00
_cell.angle_beta   90.00
_cell.angle_gamma   90.00
#
_symmetry.space_group_name_H-M   'P 1'
#
loop_
_entity.id
_entity.type
_entity.pdbx_description
1 polymer ?
#
loop_
_entity_poly.entity_id
_entity_poly.type
_entity_poly.pdbx_seq_one_letter_code
_entity_poly.pdbx_strand_id
1 'polypeptide(L)'
;MLMKHGMSLFRYLLTTLFLLVIFTSSTSYSKKAAIVIDFDTKEVLFEVNANTKNYPASLTKIMTLYILFDRLEKKQITNQTKLKVSRIAASRSPSKLYLEEGSTIKVEDAIMALIIKSANDVATVVAENISGSEKDFAKLMTSYAKNLDMNS
;
A
#
# COMPACT_ATOMS: atom_id res chain seq x y z
N MET A 1 -39.30 12.92 43.79
CA MET A 1 -39.74 11.90 42.81
C MET A 1 -39.37 12.24 41.37
N LEU A 2 -39.19 13.51 41.02
CA LEU A 2 -38.83 13.99 39.65
C LEU A 2 -37.39 13.69 39.18
N MET A 3 -36.39 13.59 40.07
CA MET A 3 -35.00 13.38 39.71
C MET A 3 -34.68 11.97 39.13
N LYS A 4 -35.42 10.93 39.52
CA LYS A 4 -35.20 9.57 39.02
C LYS A 4 -35.62 9.39 37.56
N HIS A 5 -36.60 10.15 37.07
CA HIS A 5 -37.08 10.06 35.68
C HIS A 5 -36.13 10.74 34.69
N GLY A 6 -35.48 11.84 35.08
CA GLY A 6 -34.50 12.53 34.22
C GLY A 6 -33.26 11.72 33.95
N MET A 7 -32.76 10.98 34.96
CA MET A 7 -31.59 10.10 34.81
C MET A 7 -31.87 8.88 33.92
N SER A 8 -33.08 8.35 33.94
CA SER A 8 -33.51 7.26 33.08
C SER A 8 -33.57 7.71 31.62
N LEU A 9 -34.20 8.85 31.35
CA LEU A 9 -34.32 9.43 29.99
C LEU A 9 -32.94 9.73 29.37
N PHE A 10 -32.03 10.30 30.15
CA PHE A 10 -30.67 10.60 29.73
C PHE A 10 -29.87 9.33 29.38
N ARG A 11 -30.04 8.24 30.14
CA ARG A 11 -29.42 6.95 29.86
C ARG A 11 -29.94 6.32 28.55
N TYR A 12 -31.25 6.40 28.30
CA TYR A 12 -31.83 5.91 27.04
C TYR A 12 -31.41 6.77 25.86
N LEU A 13 -31.26 8.08 26.02
CA LEU A 13 -30.75 8.96 24.97
C LEU A 13 -29.31 8.65 24.63
N LEU A 14 -28.45 8.39 25.63
CA LEU A 14 -27.05 7.99 25.43
C LEU A 14 -26.92 6.61 24.76
N THR A 15 -27.75 5.64 25.16
CA THR A 15 -27.72 4.30 24.53
C THR A 15 -28.26 4.32 23.11
N THR A 16 -29.29 5.12 22.80
CA THR A 16 -29.75 5.26 21.41
C THR A 16 -28.76 6.01 20.55
N LEU A 17 -28.09 7.04 21.09
CA LEU A 17 -27.02 7.74 20.36
C LEU A 17 -25.82 6.82 20.10
N PHE A 18 -25.44 6.00 21.07
CA PHE A 18 -24.35 5.02 20.91
C PHE A 18 -24.69 3.94 19.88
N LEU A 19 -25.93 3.43 19.89
CA LEU A 19 -26.42 2.50 18.86
C LEU A 19 -26.45 3.15 17.48
N LEU A 20 -26.83 4.41 17.35
CA LEU A 20 -26.82 5.12 16.05
C LEU A 20 -25.42 5.25 15.46
N VAL A 21 -24.39 5.48 16.28
CA VAL A 21 -22.99 5.58 15.85
C VAL A 21 -22.45 4.25 15.34
N ILE A 22 -22.90 3.11 15.91
CA ILE A 22 -22.47 1.78 15.45
C ILE A 22 -23.01 1.45 14.06
N PHE A 23 -24.21 1.95 13.70
CA PHE A 23 -24.82 1.69 12.40
C PHE A 23 -24.30 2.56 11.24
N THR A 24 -23.45 3.57 11.51
CA THR A 24 -22.83 4.39 10.46
C THR A 24 -21.49 3.86 9.96
N SER A 25 -21.14 2.62 10.29
CA SER A 25 -19.96 1.96 9.72
C SER A 25 -20.16 1.80 8.21
N SER A 26 -19.68 2.78 7.44
CA SER A 26 -19.63 2.70 5.99
C SER A 26 -18.74 1.51 5.62
N THR A 27 -19.35 0.42 5.19
CA THR A 27 -18.60 -0.67 4.55
C THR A 27 -17.98 -0.09 3.30
N SER A 28 -16.67 0.15 3.32
CA SER A 28 -15.91 0.46 2.11
C SER A 28 -15.94 -0.77 1.21
N TYR A 29 -16.90 -0.82 0.31
CA TYR A 29 -16.92 -1.81 -0.75
C TYR A 29 -15.77 -1.51 -1.70
N SER A 30 -14.75 -2.37 -1.72
CA SER A 30 -13.77 -2.39 -2.79
C SER A 30 -14.52 -2.59 -4.12
N LYS A 31 -14.49 -1.58 -4.99
CA LYS A 31 -15.10 -1.69 -6.32
C LYS A 31 -14.31 -2.74 -7.09
N LYS A 32 -15.00 -3.80 -7.53
CA LYS A 32 -14.38 -4.81 -8.38
C LYS A 32 -14.00 -4.16 -9.72
N ALA A 33 -12.75 -4.29 -10.12
CA ALA A 33 -12.25 -3.84 -11.41
C ALA A 33 -11.42 -4.97 -12.02
N ALA A 34 -11.53 -5.17 -13.32
CA ALA A 34 -10.75 -6.15 -14.06
C ALA A 34 -10.53 -5.66 -15.49
N ILE A 35 -9.39 -6.02 -16.06
CA ILE A 35 -9.09 -5.84 -17.47
C ILE A 35 -8.26 -7.03 -17.95
N VAL A 36 -8.60 -7.54 -19.13
CA VAL A 36 -7.83 -8.58 -19.84
C VAL A 36 -7.49 -8.02 -21.20
N ILE A 37 -6.22 -8.01 -21.55
CA ILE A 37 -5.73 -7.52 -22.85
C ILE A 37 -4.96 -8.62 -23.55
N ASP A 38 -5.04 -8.67 -24.85
CA ASP A 38 -4.14 -9.47 -25.66
C ASP A 38 -2.73 -8.89 -25.57
N PHE A 39 -1.73 -9.77 -25.34
CA PHE A 39 -0.37 -9.31 -25.10
C PHE A 39 0.28 -8.70 -26.36
N ASP A 40 0.01 -9.24 -27.55
CA ASP A 40 0.65 -8.81 -28.78
C ASP A 40 -0.07 -7.63 -29.42
N THR A 41 -1.40 -7.73 -29.57
CA THR A 41 -2.23 -6.72 -30.25
C THR A 41 -2.63 -5.57 -29.35
N LYS A 42 -2.56 -5.73 -28.01
CA LYS A 42 -3.04 -4.80 -26.98
C LYS A 42 -4.58 -4.60 -27.02
N GLU A 43 -5.30 -5.45 -27.73
CA GLU A 43 -6.75 -5.43 -27.77
C GLU A 43 -7.32 -5.78 -26.38
N VAL A 44 -8.35 -5.02 -25.95
CA VAL A 44 -9.08 -5.31 -24.71
C VAL A 44 -10.06 -6.45 -24.99
N LEU A 45 -9.78 -7.63 -24.42
CA LEU A 45 -10.62 -8.81 -24.57
C LEU A 45 -11.78 -8.84 -23.57
N PHE A 46 -11.60 -8.22 -22.40
CA PHE A 46 -12.60 -8.14 -21.34
C PHE A 46 -12.27 -7.00 -20.39
N GLU A 47 -13.30 -6.24 -19.97
CA GLU A 47 -13.14 -5.24 -18.92
C GLU A 47 -14.37 -5.09 -18.04
N VAL A 48 -14.13 -4.79 -16.77
CA VAL A 48 -15.15 -4.38 -15.80
C VAL A 48 -14.58 -3.24 -14.97
N ASN A 49 -15.20 -2.08 -15.01
CA ASN A 49 -14.78 -0.91 -14.25
C ASN A 49 -13.27 -0.57 -14.39
N ALA A 50 -12.65 -0.86 -15.53
CA ALA A 50 -11.21 -0.76 -15.75
C ALA A 50 -10.66 0.63 -15.45
N ASN A 51 -11.43 1.69 -15.76
CA ASN A 51 -11.07 3.10 -15.54
C ASN A 51 -11.51 3.65 -14.19
N THR A 52 -12.05 2.81 -13.29
CA THR A 52 -12.44 3.27 -11.95
C THR A 52 -11.22 3.39 -11.06
N LYS A 53 -11.04 4.57 -10.44
CA LYS A 53 -9.98 4.75 -9.43
C LYS A 53 -10.17 3.77 -8.27
N ASN A 54 -9.15 2.97 -8.04
CA ASN A 54 -9.15 1.92 -7.04
C ASN A 54 -7.83 1.94 -6.25
N TYR A 55 -7.83 1.28 -5.09
CA TYR A 55 -6.60 1.02 -4.35
C TYR A 55 -6.04 -0.32 -4.82
N PRO A 56 -4.91 -0.33 -5.56
CA PRO A 56 -4.41 -1.55 -6.21
C PRO A 56 -3.74 -2.52 -5.23
N ALA A 57 -3.77 -2.23 -3.94
CA ALA A 57 -3.18 -3.05 -2.88
C ALA A 57 -1.74 -3.46 -3.23
N SER A 58 -1.40 -4.76 -3.18
CA SER A 58 -0.05 -5.25 -3.44
C SER A 58 0.46 -5.04 -4.87
N LEU A 59 -0.42 -4.75 -5.84
CA LEU A 59 0.03 -4.38 -7.20
C LEU A 59 0.86 -3.09 -7.19
N THR A 60 0.72 -2.22 -6.18
CA THR A 60 1.58 -1.05 -5.97
C THR A 60 3.07 -1.42 -5.93
N LYS A 61 3.43 -2.63 -5.49
CA LYS A 61 4.82 -3.10 -5.44
C LYS A 61 5.44 -3.31 -6.84
N ILE A 62 4.64 -3.39 -7.90
CA ILE A 62 5.13 -3.39 -9.28
C ILE A 62 5.85 -2.06 -9.57
N MET A 63 5.29 -0.93 -9.13
CA MET A 63 5.95 0.37 -9.27
C MET A 63 7.22 0.45 -8.39
N THR A 64 7.22 -0.14 -7.21
CA THR A 64 8.43 -0.25 -6.37
C THR A 64 9.54 -1.01 -7.10
N LEU A 65 9.22 -2.14 -7.72
CA LEU A 65 10.16 -2.92 -8.53
C LEU A 65 10.64 -2.14 -9.76
N TYR A 66 9.73 -1.45 -10.46
CA TYR A 66 10.07 -0.64 -11.61
C TYR A 66 11.11 0.44 -11.26
N ILE A 67 10.93 1.13 -10.14
CA ILE A 67 11.89 2.13 -9.65
C ILE A 67 13.22 1.47 -9.27
N LEU A 68 13.21 0.30 -8.63
CA LEU A 68 14.45 -0.43 -8.33
C LEU A 68 15.22 -0.81 -9.59
N PHE A 69 14.53 -1.32 -10.61
CA PHE A 69 15.16 -1.68 -11.89
C PHE A 69 15.71 -0.45 -12.62
N ASP A 70 14.97 0.67 -12.63
CA ASP A 70 15.47 1.93 -13.18
C ASP A 70 16.74 2.41 -12.47
N ARG A 71 16.82 2.26 -11.13
CA ARG A 71 18.03 2.61 -10.36
C ARG A 71 19.21 1.68 -10.66
N LEU A 72 18.94 0.39 -10.87
CA LEU A 72 19.95 -0.59 -11.29
C LEU A 72 20.47 -0.29 -12.70
N GLU A 73 19.58 -0.03 -13.65
CA GLU A 73 19.94 0.31 -15.04
C GLU A 73 20.79 1.58 -15.10
N LYS A 74 20.44 2.60 -14.33
CA LYS A 74 21.21 3.85 -14.20
C LYS A 74 22.46 3.71 -13.34
N LYS A 75 22.79 2.50 -12.86
CA LYS A 75 23.95 2.20 -12.02
C LYS A 75 24.04 3.05 -10.73
N GLN A 76 22.90 3.55 -10.24
CA GLN A 76 22.79 4.29 -8.98
C GLN A 76 22.85 3.36 -7.76
N ILE A 77 22.44 2.12 -7.94
CA ILE A 77 22.57 1.01 -7.01
C ILE A 77 23.03 -0.22 -7.76
N THR A 78 23.45 -1.26 -7.03
CA THR A 78 23.80 -2.58 -7.57
C THR A 78 23.00 -3.65 -6.84
N ASN A 79 22.97 -4.88 -7.39
CA ASN A 79 22.35 -6.03 -6.74
C ASN A 79 22.90 -6.28 -5.33
N GLN A 80 24.18 -5.94 -5.08
CA GLN A 80 24.87 -6.11 -3.79
C GLN A 80 24.70 -4.91 -2.84
N THR A 81 24.07 -3.81 -3.28
CA THR A 81 23.81 -2.66 -2.43
C THR A 81 22.97 -3.09 -1.23
N LYS A 82 23.44 -2.76 -0.02
CA LYS A 82 22.76 -3.08 1.23
C LYS A 82 21.80 -1.96 1.61
N LEU A 83 20.53 -2.30 1.77
CA LEU A 83 19.47 -1.41 2.22
C LEU A 83 19.27 -1.60 3.72
N LYS A 84 19.29 -0.50 4.48
CA LYS A 84 19.15 -0.52 5.94
C LYS A 84 17.70 -0.68 6.37
N VAL A 85 17.46 -1.54 7.34
CA VAL A 85 16.13 -1.79 7.90
C VAL A 85 15.86 -0.84 9.07
N SER A 86 14.86 0.01 8.93
CA SER A 86 14.39 0.89 10.00
C SER A 86 13.45 0.17 10.96
N ARG A 87 13.19 0.80 12.11
CA ARG A 87 12.13 0.34 13.03
C ARG A 87 10.74 0.36 12.38
N ILE A 88 10.47 1.35 11.53
CA ILE A 88 9.20 1.45 10.81
C ILE A 88 9.03 0.26 9.87
N ALA A 89 10.06 -0.07 9.09
CA ALA A 89 10.04 -1.23 8.21
C ALA A 89 9.84 -2.54 8.99
N ALA A 90 10.63 -2.77 10.05
CA ALA A 90 10.53 -3.98 10.88
C ALA A 90 9.14 -4.17 11.51
N SER A 91 8.43 -3.06 11.82
CA SER A 91 7.09 -3.08 12.45
C SER A 91 5.93 -3.35 11.48
N ARG A 92 6.18 -3.44 10.16
CA ARG A 92 5.10 -3.62 9.17
C ARG A 92 4.31 -4.91 9.38
N SER A 93 3.01 -4.82 9.05
CA SER A 93 2.10 -5.96 9.09
C SER A 93 2.44 -7.00 8.00
N PRO A 94 2.14 -8.28 8.19
CA PRO A 94 2.27 -9.31 7.16
C PRO A 94 1.44 -8.98 5.88
N SER A 95 1.87 -9.48 4.68
CA SER A 95 3.02 -10.36 4.42
C SER A 95 4.36 -9.65 4.57
N LYS A 96 5.36 -10.27 5.21
CA LYS A 96 6.68 -9.67 5.43
C LYS A 96 7.77 -10.75 5.62
N LEU A 97 9.04 -10.36 5.54
CA LEU A 97 10.18 -11.24 5.81
C LEU A 97 10.56 -11.30 7.30
N TYR A 98 9.95 -10.46 8.16
CA TYR A 98 10.33 -10.32 9.57
C TYR A 98 11.77 -9.82 9.74
N LEU A 99 12.15 -8.82 8.95
CA LEU A 99 13.46 -8.17 9.05
C LEU A 99 13.64 -7.51 10.42
N GLU A 100 14.85 -7.62 10.98
CA GLU A 100 15.19 -7.00 12.26
C GLU A 100 15.62 -5.55 12.08
N GLU A 101 15.22 -4.66 13.01
CA GLU A 101 15.67 -3.27 13.05
C GLU A 101 17.20 -3.18 13.08
N GLY A 102 17.79 -2.31 12.30
CA GLY A 102 19.23 -2.10 12.20
C GLY A 102 19.96 -3.10 11.31
N SER A 103 19.32 -4.20 10.90
CA SER A 103 19.87 -5.12 9.91
C SER A 103 19.90 -4.53 8.50
N THR A 104 20.39 -5.28 7.55
CA THR A 104 20.40 -4.89 6.13
C THR A 104 19.92 -6.03 5.24
N ILE A 105 19.31 -5.68 4.10
CA ILE A 105 18.96 -6.60 3.03
C ILE A 105 19.61 -6.13 1.74
N LYS A 106 20.12 -7.04 0.91
CA LYS A 106 20.65 -6.70 -0.42
C LYS A 106 19.51 -6.39 -1.38
N VAL A 107 19.78 -5.57 -2.40
CA VAL A 107 18.82 -5.23 -3.45
C VAL A 107 18.29 -6.48 -4.16
N GLU A 108 19.15 -7.44 -4.50
CA GLU A 108 18.73 -8.70 -5.12
C GLU A 108 17.72 -9.48 -4.28
N ASP A 109 17.98 -9.59 -2.97
CA ASP A 109 17.07 -10.27 -2.02
C ASP A 109 15.77 -9.48 -1.82
N ALA A 110 15.85 -8.16 -1.82
CA ALA A 110 14.68 -7.28 -1.72
C ALA A 110 13.77 -7.45 -2.95
N ILE A 111 14.31 -7.53 -4.16
CA ILE A 111 13.57 -7.79 -5.39
C ILE A 111 12.85 -9.14 -5.28
N MET A 112 13.55 -10.20 -4.91
CA MET A 112 12.96 -11.54 -4.75
C MET A 112 11.85 -11.56 -3.68
N ALA A 113 12.05 -10.87 -2.56
CA ALA A 113 11.07 -10.76 -1.50
C ALA A 113 9.80 -10.00 -1.94
N LEU A 114 9.95 -8.94 -2.72
CA LEU A 114 8.82 -8.20 -3.28
C LEU A 114 8.01 -9.04 -4.27
N ILE A 115 8.68 -9.80 -5.14
CA ILE A 115 8.03 -10.63 -6.17
C ILE A 115 7.33 -11.84 -5.55
N ILE A 116 8.05 -12.62 -4.74
CA ILE A 116 7.57 -13.93 -4.28
C ILE A 116 6.69 -13.79 -3.05
N LYS A 117 7.10 -12.97 -2.08
CA LYS A 117 6.43 -12.84 -0.77
C LYS A 117 5.51 -11.63 -0.69
N SER A 118 5.64 -10.69 -1.63
CA SER A 118 4.94 -9.38 -1.53
C SER A 118 5.22 -8.68 -0.19
N ALA A 119 6.47 -8.73 0.29
CA ALA A 119 6.87 -8.36 1.64
C ALA A 119 6.69 -6.86 1.90
N ASN A 120 5.89 -6.51 2.92
CA ASN A 120 5.57 -5.12 3.28
C ASN A 120 6.74 -4.41 3.94
N ASP A 121 7.47 -5.10 4.83
CA ASP A 121 8.69 -4.58 5.45
C ASP A 121 9.74 -4.23 4.41
N VAL A 122 9.96 -5.09 3.42
CA VAL A 122 10.90 -4.84 2.32
C VAL A 122 10.47 -3.67 1.45
N ALA A 123 9.16 -3.50 1.17
CA ALA A 123 8.67 -2.35 0.43
C ALA A 123 8.98 -1.03 1.16
N THR A 124 8.81 -1.00 2.49
CA THR A 124 9.19 0.14 3.32
C THR A 124 10.69 0.36 3.33
N VAL A 125 11.51 -0.71 3.46
CA VAL A 125 12.99 -0.62 3.37
C VAL A 125 13.39 0.03 2.06
N VAL A 126 12.86 -0.41 0.94
CA VAL A 126 13.17 0.18 -0.39
C VAL A 126 12.78 1.65 -0.44
N ALA A 127 11.58 1.99 0.01
CA ALA A 127 11.07 3.35 -0.01
C ALA A 127 11.98 4.31 0.79
N GLU A 128 12.34 3.92 2.00
CA GLU A 128 13.19 4.74 2.88
C GLU A 128 14.62 4.88 2.36
N ASN A 129 15.22 3.82 1.81
CA ASN A 129 16.58 3.88 1.30
C ASN A 129 16.69 4.63 -0.04
N ILE A 130 15.65 4.64 -0.87
CA ILE A 130 15.65 5.35 -2.16
C ILE A 130 15.27 6.82 -2.00
N SER A 131 14.33 7.14 -1.10
CA SER A 131 13.73 8.49 -1.01
C SER A 131 13.75 9.09 0.41
N GLY A 132 14.33 8.42 1.39
CA GLY A 132 14.40 8.87 2.78
C GLY A 132 13.11 8.63 3.58
N SER A 133 11.95 8.51 2.92
CA SER A 133 10.66 8.22 3.55
C SER A 133 9.67 7.58 2.60
N GLU A 134 8.68 6.84 3.13
CA GLU A 134 7.56 6.34 2.31
C GLU A 134 6.77 7.48 1.66
N LYS A 135 6.62 8.60 2.35
CA LYS A 135 5.92 9.78 1.81
C LYS A 135 6.61 10.34 0.57
N ASP A 136 7.93 10.46 0.60
CA ASP A 136 8.68 10.98 -0.53
C ASP A 136 8.81 9.94 -1.64
N PHE A 137 8.88 8.65 -1.27
CA PHE A 137 8.82 7.57 -2.23
C PHE A 137 7.46 7.53 -2.97
N ALA A 138 6.35 7.78 -2.28
CA ALA A 138 5.02 7.88 -2.92
C ALA A 138 4.95 9.04 -3.93
N LYS A 139 5.61 10.18 -3.65
CA LYS A 139 5.74 11.28 -4.64
C LYS A 139 6.56 10.84 -5.85
N LEU A 140 7.66 10.13 -5.61
CA LEU A 140 8.50 9.56 -6.67
C LEU A 140 7.69 8.58 -7.53
N MET A 141 6.94 7.65 -6.92
CA MET A 141 6.04 6.72 -7.63
C MET A 141 5.03 7.47 -8.50
N THR A 142 4.44 8.54 -7.97
CA THR A 142 3.51 9.39 -8.73
C THR A 142 4.17 10.04 -9.93
N SER A 143 5.44 10.50 -9.82
CA SER A 143 6.16 11.07 -10.96
C SER A 143 6.46 10.02 -12.02
N TYR A 144 6.85 8.80 -11.62
CA TYR A 144 7.04 7.68 -12.55
C TYR A 144 5.74 7.29 -13.26
N ALA A 145 4.63 7.22 -12.50
CA ALA A 145 3.31 6.92 -13.07
C ALA A 145 2.93 7.93 -14.15
N LYS A 146 3.12 9.24 -13.89
CA LYS A 146 2.87 10.29 -14.88
C LYS A 146 3.73 10.16 -16.14
N ASN A 147 5.00 9.79 -15.99
CA ASN A 147 5.90 9.57 -17.13
C ASN A 147 5.52 8.32 -17.95
N LEU A 148 4.71 7.45 -17.40
CA LEU A 148 4.13 6.26 -18.05
C LEU A 148 2.69 6.50 -18.54
N ASP A 149 2.24 7.76 -18.58
CA ASP A 149 0.88 8.16 -18.96
C ASP A 149 -0.24 7.52 -18.10
N MET A 150 0.09 7.13 -16.87
CA MET A 150 -0.90 6.64 -15.90
C MET A 150 -1.60 7.84 -15.25
N ASN A 151 -2.80 8.16 -15.72
CA ASN A 151 -3.53 9.40 -15.38
C ASN A 151 -4.75 9.20 -14.48
N SER A 152 -4.99 7.99 -13.97
CA SER A 152 -6.17 7.62 -13.16
C SER A 152 -5.84 7.37 -11.70
#